data_4b9cc061326441941801130bf1fd043a
#
_entry.id   4b9cc061326441941801130bf1fd043a
#
_cell.length_a   1.000
_cell.length_b   1.000
_cell.length_c   1.000
_cell.angle_alpha   90.00
_cell.angle_beta   90.00
_cell.angle_gamma   90.00
#
_symmetry.space_group_name_H-M   'P 1'
#
loop_
_entity.id
_entity.type
_entity.pdbx_description
1 polymer ?
#
loop_
_entity_poly.entity_id
_entity_poly.type
_entity_poly.pdbx_seq_one_letter_code
_entity_poly.pdbx_strand_id
1 'polypeptide(L)'
;MSIIKEKPSHNKIDFLSAVILIAVTIYGAMKYPNLPQEVPIHFNGAGEADAWGDKSSIWGFYGIMIFTFGIQLLVTRHSRNAKPESLRRWSTSYKGLTDEQVVKMSQYSAIQLSYLNLFLTTILCYIFYQIIRVGEGLANGLGAWLLPVLLIGVFVPIINMFRFKARL
;
A
#
# COMPACT_ATOMS: atom_id res chain seq x y z
N MET A 1 -14.02 -34.37 5.51
CA MET A 1 -13.11 -34.13 4.37
C MET A 1 -12.43 -32.81 4.61
N SER A 2 -11.14 -32.84 4.98
CA SER A 2 -10.36 -31.72 5.47
C SER A 2 -10.03 -30.79 4.29
N ILE A 3 -10.76 -29.71 4.13
CA ILE A 3 -10.52 -28.71 3.09
C ILE A 3 -9.76 -27.55 3.71
N ILE A 4 -8.51 -27.42 3.28
CA ILE A 4 -7.65 -26.24 3.32
C ILE A 4 -7.17 -25.82 4.72
N LYS A 5 -6.12 -26.49 5.20
CA LYS A 5 -5.20 -26.02 6.23
C LYS A 5 -3.90 -25.46 5.62
N GLU A 6 -3.94 -24.82 4.48
CA GLU A 6 -2.83 -23.95 4.10
C GLU A 6 -3.20 -22.53 4.48
N LYS A 7 -2.62 -22.07 5.59
CA LYS A 7 -2.61 -20.65 5.94
C LYS A 7 -1.91 -19.93 4.79
N PRO A 8 -2.61 -19.12 3.99
CA PRO A 8 -2.03 -18.52 2.82
C PRO A 8 -0.85 -17.61 3.20
N SER A 9 0.09 -17.44 2.28
CA SER A 9 1.37 -16.74 2.48
C SER A 9 1.27 -15.22 2.72
N HIS A 10 0.07 -14.68 2.97
CA HIS A 10 -0.12 -13.22 3.15
C HIS A 10 0.64 -12.65 4.34
N ASN A 11 0.83 -13.44 5.43
CA ASN A 11 1.63 -12.97 6.56
C ASN A 11 3.07 -12.65 6.13
N LYS A 12 3.59 -13.35 5.13
CA LYS A 12 4.92 -13.08 4.56
C LYS A 12 4.93 -11.78 3.74
N ILE A 13 3.85 -11.51 3.00
CA ILE A 13 3.70 -10.28 2.21
C ILE A 13 3.58 -9.07 3.12
N ASP A 14 2.69 -9.14 4.13
CA ASP A 14 2.52 -8.08 5.12
C ASP A 14 3.82 -7.84 5.92
N PHE A 15 4.55 -8.91 6.26
CA PHE A 15 5.86 -8.82 6.89
C PHE A 15 6.89 -8.13 5.99
N LEU A 16 6.94 -8.47 4.70
CA LEU A 16 7.84 -7.81 3.75
C LEU A 16 7.55 -6.31 3.64
N SER A 17 6.27 -5.92 3.60
CA SER A 17 5.86 -4.52 3.60
C SER A 17 6.36 -3.79 4.86
N ALA A 18 6.25 -4.42 6.04
CA ALA A 18 6.75 -3.85 7.29
C ALA A 18 8.29 -3.69 7.27
N VAL A 19 9.02 -4.68 6.74
CA VAL A 19 10.49 -4.61 6.61
C VAL A 19 10.91 -3.44 5.71
N ILE A 20 10.25 -3.25 4.56
CA ILE A 20 10.53 -2.12 3.65
C ILE A 20 10.28 -0.79 4.37
N LEU A 21 9.14 -0.67 5.07
CA LEU A 21 8.80 0.55 5.81
C LEU A 21 9.83 0.86 6.90
N ILE A 22 10.25 -0.16 7.68
CA ILE A 22 11.29 0.00 8.71
C ILE A 22 12.62 0.43 8.09
N ALA A 23 13.04 -0.20 6.99
CA ALA A 23 14.29 0.15 6.32
C ALA A 23 14.32 1.61 5.85
N VAL A 24 13.21 2.09 5.25
CA VAL A 24 13.09 3.49 4.83
C VAL A 24 12.99 4.45 6.01
N THR A 25 12.36 4.04 7.11
CA THR A 25 12.34 4.82 8.35
C THR A 25 13.75 5.06 8.88
N ILE A 26 14.55 4.00 8.97
CA ILE A 26 15.96 4.07 9.41
C ILE A 26 16.75 4.99 8.47
N TYR A 27 16.59 4.80 7.15
CA TYR A 27 17.25 5.66 6.15
C TYR A 27 16.89 7.14 6.34
N GLY A 28 15.59 7.46 6.48
CA GLY A 28 15.12 8.82 6.71
C GLY A 28 15.66 9.43 8.00
N ALA A 29 15.66 8.67 9.09
CA ALA A 29 16.22 9.11 10.37
C ALA A 29 17.73 9.44 10.28
N MET A 30 18.49 8.62 9.55
CA MET A 30 19.92 8.85 9.32
C MET A 30 20.19 10.09 8.46
N LYS A 31 19.33 10.36 7.47
CA LYS A 31 19.49 11.47 6.52
C LYS A 31 18.99 12.82 7.03
N TYR A 32 17.93 12.80 7.84
CA TYR A 32 17.23 14.00 8.30
C TYR A 32 18.14 15.10 8.90
N PRO A 33 19.14 14.80 9.77
CA PRO A 33 20.00 15.84 10.34
C PRO A 33 20.76 16.64 9.27
N ASN A 34 21.14 15.98 8.19
CA ASN A 34 21.98 16.56 7.12
C ASN A 34 21.17 17.08 5.93
N LEU A 35 19.83 16.99 5.96
CA LEU A 35 18.98 17.56 4.91
C LEU A 35 19.07 19.08 4.90
N PRO A 36 19.00 19.71 3.70
CA PRO A 36 18.84 21.16 3.57
C PRO A 36 17.54 21.61 4.24
N GLN A 37 17.43 22.91 4.54
CA GLN A 37 16.24 23.46 5.20
C GLN A 37 14.97 23.34 4.35
N GLU A 38 15.12 23.31 3.01
CA GLU A 38 14.02 23.11 2.08
C GLU A 38 14.14 21.77 1.37
N VAL A 39 13.01 21.06 1.30
CA VAL A 39 12.84 19.79 0.58
C VAL A 39 11.62 19.89 -0.35
N PRO A 40 11.54 19.08 -1.41
CA PRO A 40 10.36 19.07 -2.25
C PRO A 40 9.13 18.58 -1.47
N ILE A 41 8.03 19.34 -1.57
CA ILE A 41 6.74 19.04 -0.95
C ILE A 41 5.66 18.70 -1.97
N HIS A 42 5.91 18.95 -3.26
CA HIS A 42 5.04 18.60 -4.37
C HIS A 42 5.85 18.22 -5.60
N PHE A 43 5.28 17.32 -6.42
CA PHE A 43 5.83 16.92 -7.71
C PHE A 43 4.72 17.00 -8.75
N ASN A 44 5.02 17.53 -9.93
CA ASN A 44 4.10 17.63 -11.04
C ASN A 44 3.84 16.28 -11.73
N GLY A 45 2.97 16.23 -12.74
CA GLY A 45 2.63 15.02 -13.47
C GLY A 45 3.80 14.38 -14.25
N ALA A 46 4.89 15.12 -14.50
CA ALA A 46 6.13 14.59 -15.06
C ALA A 46 7.05 13.99 -13.98
N GLY A 47 6.69 14.15 -12.70
CA GLY A 47 7.48 13.70 -11.56
C GLY A 47 8.60 14.69 -11.17
N GLU A 48 8.58 15.92 -11.65
CA GLU A 48 9.53 16.97 -11.30
C GLU A 48 9.06 17.72 -10.06
N ALA A 49 9.99 18.10 -9.17
CA ALA A 49 9.67 18.91 -8.01
C ALA A 49 9.31 20.34 -8.44
N ASP A 50 8.11 20.80 -8.11
CA ASP A 50 7.57 22.11 -8.48
C ASP A 50 7.12 22.97 -7.28
N ALA A 51 7.19 22.41 -6.04
CA ALA A 51 7.07 23.19 -4.82
C ALA A 51 8.01 22.66 -3.74
N TRP A 52 8.55 23.60 -2.94
CA TRP A 52 9.54 23.37 -1.90
C TRP A 52 9.04 23.91 -0.57
N GLY A 53 9.41 23.29 0.53
CA GLY A 53 9.02 23.71 1.87
C GLY A 53 9.99 23.23 2.93
N ASP A 54 9.73 23.63 4.18
CA ASP A 54 10.59 23.27 5.32
C ASP A 54 10.77 21.75 5.45
N LYS A 55 11.99 21.34 5.77
CA LYS A 55 12.34 19.91 5.90
C LYS A 55 11.50 19.15 6.92
N SER A 56 10.87 19.82 7.87
CA SER A 56 9.98 19.18 8.83
C SER A 56 8.71 18.60 8.18
N SER A 57 8.33 19.09 6.98
CA SER A 57 7.19 18.55 6.22
C SER A 57 7.35 17.07 5.86
N ILE A 58 8.59 16.55 5.84
CA ILE A 58 8.87 15.13 5.60
C ILE A 58 8.21 14.22 6.64
N TRP A 59 8.04 14.70 7.88
CA TRP A 59 7.36 13.97 8.94
C TRP A 59 5.85 13.86 8.71
N GLY A 60 5.25 14.87 8.08
CA GLY A 60 3.85 14.82 7.64
C GLY A 60 3.65 13.72 6.59
N PHE A 61 4.52 13.65 5.60
CA PHE A 61 4.51 12.57 4.61
C PHE A 61 4.74 11.19 5.24
N TYR A 62 5.69 11.10 6.17
CA TYR A 62 5.93 9.86 6.92
C TYR A 62 4.69 9.41 7.72
N GLY A 63 3.98 10.36 8.33
CA GLY A 63 2.70 10.08 9.00
C GLY A 63 1.66 9.46 8.06
N ILE A 64 1.55 9.98 6.83
CA ILE A 64 0.68 9.41 5.78
C ILE A 64 1.10 7.97 5.44
N MET A 65 2.39 7.69 5.33
CA MET A 65 2.89 6.34 5.06
C MET A 65 2.48 5.35 6.15
N ILE A 66 2.71 5.69 7.42
CA ILE A 66 2.34 4.85 8.58
C ILE A 66 0.84 4.64 8.64
N PHE A 67 0.05 5.71 8.46
CA PHE A 67 -1.40 5.63 8.46
C PHE A 67 -1.92 4.73 7.35
N THR A 68 -1.42 4.89 6.12
CA THR A 68 -1.81 4.09 4.96
C THR A 68 -1.48 2.61 5.17
N PHE A 69 -0.27 2.31 5.64
CA PHE A 69 0.15 0.94 5.96
C PHE A 69 -0.74 0.33 7.04
N GLY A 70 -0.98 1.06 8.13
CA GLY A 70 -1.77 0.59 9.27
C GLY A 70 -3.22 0.29 8.90
N ILE A 71 -3.88 1.22 8.18
CA ILE A 71 -5.29 1.04 7.79
C ILE A 71 -5.45 -0.14 6.82
N GLN A 72 -4.53 -0.31 5.87
CA GLN A 72 -4.58 -1.44 4.95
C GLN A 72 -4.36 -2.78 5.66
N LEU A 73 -3.44 -2.83 6.63
CA LEU A 73 -3.21 -4.01 7.45
C LEU A 73 -4.47 -4.40 8.25
N LEU A 74 -5.17 -3.41 8.82
CA LEU A 74 -6.43 -3.61 9.55
C LEU A 74 -7.53 -4.14 8.63
N VAL A 75 -7.71 -3.54 7.44
CA VAL A 75 -8.70 -3.97 6.44
C VAL A 75 -8.42 -5.39 5.96
N THR A 76 -7.16 -5.71 5.68
CA THR A 76 -6.74 -7.06 5.27
C THR A 76 -7.04 -8.09 6.37
N ARG A 77 -6.70 -7.79 7.62
CA ARG A 77 -6.98 -8.66 8.77
C ARG A 77 -8.47 -8.84 9.00
N HIS A 78 -9.24 -7.76 8.87
CA HIS A 78 -10.71 -7.82 8.97
C HIS A 78 -11.29 -8.73 7.88
N SER A 79 -10.93 -8.51 6.61
CA SER A 79 -11.39 -9.34 5.48
C SER A 79 -11.09 -10.82 5.68
N ARG A 80 -9.93 -11.14 6.28
CA ARG A 80 -9.48 -12.51 6.52
C ARG A 80 -10.28 -13.24 7.61
N ASN A 81 -10.68 -12.52 8.65
CA ASN A 81 -11.22 -13.10 9.88
C ASN A 81 -12.72 -12.85 10.08
N ALA A 82 -13.35 -12.03 9.23
CA ALA A 82 -14.75 -11.67 9.37
C ALA A 82 -15.69 -12.83 9.05
N LYS A 83 -16.78 -12.94 9.82
CA LYS A 83 -17.86 -13.91 9.57
C LYS A 83 -18.67 -13.49 8.34
N PRO A 84 -19.28 -14.45 7.60
CA PRO A 84 -20.10 -14.16 6.42
C PRO A 84 -21.18 -13.11 6.66
N GLU A 85 -21.87 -13.17 7.79
CA GLU A 85 -22.93 -12.20 8.16
C GLU A 85 -22.37 -10.78 8.31
N SER A 86 -21.19 -10.63 8.90
CA SER A 86 -20.50 -9.34 9.02
C SER A 86 -20.15 -8.80 7.65
N LEU A 87 -19.55 -9.62 6.79
CA LEU A 87 -19.15 -9.23 5.43
C LEU A 87 -20.34 -8.78 4.58
N ARG A 88 -21.48 -9.47 4.67
CA ARG A 88 -22.72 -9.10 3.97
C ARG A 88 -23.31 -7.77 4.43
N ARG A 89 -23.10 -7.40 5.69
CA ARG A 89 -23.50 -6.06 6.20
C ARG A 89 -22.65 -4.94 5.63
N TRP A 90 -21.36 -5.19 5.47
CA TRP A 90 -20.40 -4.17 5.01
C TRP A 90 -20.36 -4.00 3.49
N SER A 91 -20.71 -5.03 2.72
CA SER A 91 -20.61 -4.94 1.26
C SER A 91 -21.73 -5.70 0.55
N THR A 92 -22.36 -5.00 -0.39
CA THR A 92 -23.36 -5.60 -1.30
C THR A 92 -22.73 -6.65 -2.24
N SER A 93 -21.41 -6.67 -2.38
CA SER A 93 -20.69 -7.65 -3.20
C SER A 93 -20.87 -9.08 -2.75
N TYR A 94 -21.24 -9.30 -1.48
CA TYR A 94 -21.49 -10.63 -0.91
C TYR A 94 -22.98 -11.07 -0.94
N LYS A 95 -23.90 -10.20 -1.43
CA LYS A 95 -25.31 -10.58 -1.57
C LYS A 95 -25.48 -11.69 -2.60
N GLY A 96 -26.35 -12.66 -2.30
CA GLY A 96 -26.65 -13.80 -3.18
C GLY A 96 -25.59 -14.92 -3.18
N LEU A 97 -24.49 -14.78 -2.45
CA LEU A 97 -23.48 -15.83 -2.31
C LEU A 97 -23.80 -16.75 -1.12
N THR A 98 -23.45 -18.03 -1.23
CA THR A 98 -23.45 -18.96 -0.09
C THR A 98 -22.37 -18.57 0.93
N ASP A 99 -22.44 -19.09 2.16
CA ASP A 99 -21.42 -18.82 3.18
C ASP A 99 -20.02 -19.28 2.74
N GLU A 100 -19.94 -20.44 2.09
CA GLU A 100 -18.69 -20.96 1.53
C GLU A 100 -18.11 -20.03 0.46
N GLN A 101 -18.94 -19.52 -0.45
CA GLN A 101 -18.52 -18.55 -1.47
C GLN A 101 -18.07 -17.23 -0.86
N VAL A 102 -18.77 -16.74 0.18
CA VAL A 102 -18.39 -15.53 0.92
C VAL A 102 -17.00 -15.69 1.54
N VAL A 103 -16.75 -16.84 2.20
CA VAL A 103 -15.42 -17.11 2.79
C VAL A 103 -14.34 -17.18 1.73
N LYS A 104 -14.56 -17.90 0.62
CA LYS A 104 -13.60 -17.99 -0.49
C LYS A 104 -13.28 -16.61 -1.08
N MET A 105 -14.32 -15.81 -1.34
CA MET A 105 -14.15 -14.46 -1.87
C MET A 105 -13.41 -13.55 -0.89
N SER A 106 -13.72 -13.63 0.40
CA SER A 106 -13.07 -12.83 1.45
C SER A 106 -11.58 -13.18 1.58
N GLN A 107 -11.24 -14.46 1.56
CA GLN A 107 -9.85 -14.92 1.60
C GLN A 107 -9.08 -14.46 0.36
N TYR A 108 -9.68 -14.59 -0.83
CA TYR A 108 -9.07 -14.09 -2.06
C TYR A 108 -8.86 -12.57 -2.02
N SER A 109 -9.87 -11.82 -1.55
CA SER A 109 -9.78 -10.37 -1.37
C SER A 109 -8.66 -9.99 -0.40
N ALA A 110 -8.51 -10.72 0.71
CA ALA A 110 -7.42 -10.47 1.66
C ALA A 110 -6.03 -10.66 1.04
N ILE A 111 -5.87 -11.63 0.14
CA ILE A 111 -4.61 -11.81 -0.60
C ILE A 111 -4.35 -10.61 -1.53
N GLN A 112 -5.35 -10.19 -2.29
CA GLN A 112 -5.21 -9.02 -3.19
C GLN A 112 -4.92 -7.74 -2.41
N LEU A 113 -5.53 -7.56 -1.24
CA LEU A 113 -5.26 -6.44 -0.34
C LEU A 113 -3.84 -6.47 0.24
N SER A 114 -3.29 -7.64 0.56
CA SER A 114 -1.88 -7.74 0.99
C SER A 114 -0.92 -7.36 -0.14
N TYR A 115 -1.18 -7.76 -1.38
CA TYR A 115 -0.38 -7.31 -2.53
C TYR A 115 -0.50 -5.80 -2.76
N LEU A 116 -1.71 -5.26 -2.64
CA LEU A 116 -1.93 -3.82 -2.75
C LEU A 116 -1.20 -3.06 -1.64
N ASN A 117 -1.21 -3.58 -0.40
CA ASN A 117 -0.45 -3.00 0.71
C ASN A 117 1.06 -2.99 0.43
N LEU A 118 1.62 -4.12 -0.03
CA LEU A 118 3.03 -4.20 -0.41
C LEU A 118 3.36 -3.18 -1.51
N PHE A 119 2.54 -3.13 -2.54
CA PHE A 119 2.74 -2.20 -3.66
C PHE A 119 2.71 -0.74 -3.20
N LEU A 120 1.65 -0.32 -2.49
CA LEU A 120 1.51 1.07 -2.02
C LEU A 120 2.60 1.45 -1.00
N THR A 121 2.94 0.53 -0.09
CA THR A 121 4.07 0.76 0.83
C THR A 121 5.37 0.98 0.06
N THR A 122 5.65 0.15 -0.94
CA THR A 122 6.87 0.29 -1.77
C THR A 122 6.89 1.63 -2.52
N ILE A 123 5.77 2.03 -3.12
CA ILE A 123 5.66 3.31 -3.84
C ILE A 123 5.84 4.50 -2.89
N LEU A 124 5.17 4.50 -1.74
CA LEU A 124 5.31 5.59 -0.75
C LEU A 124 6.74 5.66 -0.19
N CYS A 125 7.36 4.51 0.08
CA CYS A 125 8.77 4.45 0.47
C CYS A 125 9.71 4.98 -0.62
N TYR A 126 9.41 4.68 -1.89
CA TYR A 126 10.17 5.24 -3.01
C TYR A 126 10.01 6.76 -3.11
N ILE A 127 8.79 7.29 -2.97
CA ILE A 127 8.55 8.75 -2.96
C ILE A 127 9.32 9.40 -1.80
N PHE A 128 9.23 8.83 -0.60
CA PHE A 128 9.98 9.33 0.57
C PHE A 128 11.50 9.35 0.33
N TYR A 129 12.03 8.27 -0.24
CA TYR A 129 13.44 8.18 -0.64
C TYR A 129 13.81 9.28 -1.65
N GLN A 130 12.96 9.51 -2.66
CA GLN A 130 13.20 10.53 -3.68
C GLN A 130 13.08 11.96 -3.14
N ILE A 131 12.17 12.23 -2.20
CA ILE A 131 12.10 13.54 -1.50
C ILE A 131 13.48 13.87 -0.90
N ILE A 132 14.09 12.90 -0.21
CA ILE A 132 15.42 13.06 0.37
C ILE A 132 16.47 13.29 -0.72
N ARG A 133 16.49 12.45 -1.75
CA ARG A 133 17.46 12.51 -2.85
C ARG A 133 17.39 13.82 -3.65
N VAL A 134 16.17 14.28 -3.93
CA VAL A 134 15.96 15.57 -4.63
C VAL A 134 16.36 16.74 -3.72
N GLY A 135 16.03 16.68 -2.43
CA GLY A 135 16.46 17.66 -1.45
C GLY A 135 18.01 17.76 -1.34
N GLU A 136 18.71 16.62 -1.39
CA GLU A 136 20.18 16.58 -1.41
C GLU A 136 20.78 16.98 -2.78
N GLY A 137 19.98 17.28 -3.81
CA GLY A 137 20.46 17.56 -5.18
C GLY A 137 21.00 16.34 -5.92
N LEU A 138 20.69 15.13 -5.45
CA LEU A 138 21.17 13.85 -5.99
C LEU A 138 20.19 13.17 -6.95
N ALA A 139 19.02 13.77 -7.17
CA ALA A 139 18.00 13.32 -8.11
C ALA A 139 17.19 14.51 -8.64
N ASN A 140 16.57 14.35 -9.82
CA ASN A 140 15.80 15.42 -10.46
C ASN A 140 14.28 15.32 -10.17
N GLY A 141 13.81 14.21 -9.58
CA GLY A 141 12.39 14.01 -9.31
C GLY A 141 12.01 12.54 -9.13
N LEU A 142 10.71 12.24 -9.25
CA LEU A 142 10.14 10.89 -9.11
C LEU A 142 10.25 10.05 -10.40
N GLY A 143 10.46 10.70 -11.55
CA GLY A 143 10.43 10.08 -12.87
C GLY A 143 9.00 9.89 -13.41
N ALA A 144 8.83 10.11 -14.71
CA ALA A 144 7.52 10.03 -15.39
C ALA A 144 6.87 8.62 -15.37
N TRP A 145 7.64 7.59 -15.10
CA TRP A 145 7.18 6.20 -15.00
C TRP A 145 6.30 5.92 -13.77
N LEU A 146 6.41 6.76 -12.72
CA LEU A 146 5.73 6.50 -11.44
C LEU A 146 4.21 6.50 -11.60
N LEU A 147 3.63 7.47 -12.30
CA LEU A 147 2.19 7.57 -12.47
C LEU A 147 1.60 6.37 -13.22
N PRO A 148 2.10 5.94 -14.38
CA PRO A 148 1.63 4.72 -15.04
C PRO A 148 1.72 3.47 -14.16
N VAL A 149 2.83 3.29 -13.46
CA VAL A 149 3.03 2.13 -12.55
C VAL A 149 2.05 2.15 -11.40
N LEU A 150 1.80 3.33 -10.80
CA LEU A 150 0.83 3.50 -9.73
C LEU A 150 -0.58 3.11 -10.19
N LEU A 151 -1.01 3.58 -11.36
CA LEU A 151 -2.31 3.23 -11.92
C LEU A 151 -2.44 1.72 -12.16
N ILE A 152 -1.46 1.09 -12.80
CA ILE A 152 -1.47 -0.35 -13.05
C ILE A 152 -1.52 -1.13 -11.73
N GLY A 153 -0.66 -0.80 -10.77
CA GLY A 153 -0.55 -1.52 -9.51
C GLY A 153 -1.80 -1.43 -8.63
N VAL A 154 -2.57 -0.33 -8.74
CA VAL A 154 -3.84 -0.18 -8.02
C VAL A 154 -4.98 -0.90 -8.74
N PHE A 155 -5.08 -0.78 -10.06
CA PHE A 155 -6.22 -1.33 -10.81
C PHE A 155 -6.14 -2.85 -10.99
N VAL A 156 -4.94 -3.44 -11.13
CA VAL A 156 -4.82 -4.89 -11.33
C VAL A 156 -5.42 -5.72 -10.20
N PRO A 157 -5.14 -5.48 -8.91
CA PRO A 157 -5.78 -6.22 -7.81
C PRO A 157 -7.31 -6.05 -7.80
N ILE A 158 -7.81 -4.85 -8.07
CA ILE A 158 -9.25 -4.54 -8.11
C ILE A 158 -9.92 -5.35 -9.22
N ILE A 159 -9.38 -5.33 -10.43
CA ILE A 159 -9.90 -6.11 -11.57
C ILE A 159 -9.91 -7.61 -11.25
N ASN A 160 -8.85 -8.11 -10.62
CA ASN A 160 -8.76 -9.53 -10.24
C ASN A 160 -9.84 -9.92 -9.22
N MET A 161 -10.18 -9.04 -8.27
CA MET A 161 -11.28 -9.28 -7.32
C MET A 161 -12.63 -9.42 -8.04
N PHE A 162 -12.93 -8.56 -9.02
CA PHE A 162 -14.17 -8.64 -9.81
C PHE A 162 -14.21 -9.90 -10.68
N ARG A 163 -13.10 -10.24 -11.34
CA ARG A 163 -12.98 -11.47 -12.14
C ARG A 163 -13.17 -12.73 -11.30
N PHE A 164 -12.64 -12.75 -10.09
CA PHE A 164 -12.80 -13.87 -9.17
C PHE A 164 -14.27 -14.03 -8.76
N LYS A 165 -14.96 -12.94 -8.41
CA LYS A 165 -16.40 -12.97 -8.09
C LYS A 165 -17.23 -13.54 -9.23
N ALA A 166 -16.93 -13.20 -10.48
CA ALA A 166 -17.67 -13.66 -11.66
C ALA A 166 -17.52 -15.17 -11.91
N ARG A 167 -16.57 -15.85 -11.22
CA ARG A 167 -16.33 -17.31 -11.33
C ARG A 167 -16.91 -18.11 -10.15
N LEU A 168 -17.49 -17.46 -9.15
CA LEU A 168 -18.14 -18.08 -7.99
C LEU A 168 -19.59 -18.45 -8.29
#